data_02888ce41412170c8363feff6aae8421
#
_entry.id   02888ce41412170c8363feff6aae8421
#
_cell.length_a   1.000
_cell.length_b   1.000
_cell.length_c   1.000
_cell.angle_alpha   90.00
_cell.angle_beta   90.00
_cell.angle_gamma   90.00
#
_symmetry.space_group_name_H-M   'P 1'
#
loop_
_entity.id
_entity.type
_entity.pdbx_description
1 polymer ?
#
loop_
_entity_poly.entity_id
_entity_poly.type
_entity_poly.pdbx_seq_one_letter_code
_entity_poly.pdbx_strand_id
1 'polypeptide(L)'
;AAAARGVAPLITRRPKGGDMQIAGIVSGARKVVRILARVQAGERVLIVADTDTAAVAEALAVAALEITPQVVTTVMTPVAVDGDEPPDIVAAAMLAAEVALLPVSYSISHSTATRNALKHGTRVLSLPAVTPDQLVRGGAEADFEAASPRVRKMGELLGAASKAHLTTPGGTDCVFDLTGRPGNAHDCILDRPGKFSAFPNIEANVSPVDGTAEGTIVFDGSIPNLRIGPLRTPVRCTVKAGNIVKVEGGPEADMIRKVWAEMGDAAVYNIAQLAIGLNPAIYMLTGVWAQDHGAYGTVHIGIGTSANLGGTTKAACHFDGMMYRPTLELDGRAVLRSGELQI
;
A
#
# COMPACT_ATOMS: atom_id res chain seq x y z
N ALA A 1 33.06 37.00 54.37
CA ALA A 1 33.36 36.44 53.07
C ALA A 1 32.80 35.00 53.03
N ALA A 2 31.59 34.80 52.49
CA ALA A 2 30.99 33.50 52.30
C ALA A 2 31.13 33.14 50.82
N ALA A 3 31.85 32.02 50.58
CA ALA A 3 32.05 31.50 49.25
C ALA A 3 30.78 30.83 48.73
N ALA A 4 30.26 31.32 47.63
CA ALA A 4 29.16 30.70 46.88
C ALA A 4 29.69 29.40 46.21
N ARG A 5 29.12 28.25 46.60
CA ARG A 5 29.35 26.97 45.89
C ARG A 5 28.47 26.99 44.63
N GLY A 6 29.12 27.07 43.47
CA GLY A 6 28.49 26.92 42.18
C GLY A 6 27.88 25.54 42.00
N VAL A 7 26.60 25.47 41.73
CA VAL A 7 25.94 24.23 41.31
C VAL A 7 26.31 24.02 39.85
N ALA A 8 27.04 22.92 39.58
CA ALA A 8 27.33 22.50 38.20
C ALA A 8 26.03 22.20 37.47
N PRO A 9 25.88 22.62 36.20
CA PRO A 9 24.67 22.31 35.43
C PRO A 9 24.59 20.79 35.23
N LEU A 10 23.44 20.21 35.54
CA LEU A 10 23.06 18.87 35.15
C LEU A 10 23.14 18.79 33.62
N ILE A 11 24.23 18.20 33.13
CA ILE A 11 24.36 17.81 31.72
C ILE A 11 23.31 16.70 31.50
N THR A 12 22.12 17.08 31.05
CA THR A 12 21.18 16.13 30.49
C THR A 12 21.86 15.50 29.26
N ARG A 13 22.33 14.27 29.40
CA ARG A 13 22.81 13.50 28.25
C ARG A 13 21.69 13.46 27.23
N ARG A 14 21.88 14.08 26.08
CA ARG A 14 21.03 13.82 24.92
C ARG A 14 21.12 12.33 24.63
N PRO A 15 20.00 11.60 24.50
CA PRO A 15 20.05 10.19 24.15
C PRO A 15 20.87 10.04 22.87
N LYS A 16 21.76 9.05 22.83
CA LYS A 16 22.51 8.72 21.62
C LYS A 16 21.49 8.31 20.57
N GLY A 17 21.68 8.68 19.31
CA GLY A 17 20.71 8.47 18.22
C GLY A 17 20.13 7.04 18.13
N GLY A 18 20.89 6.00 18.57
CA GLY A 18 20.41 4.63 18.65
C GLY A 18 19.28 4.39 19.66
N ASP A 19 19.32 5.02 20.85
CA ASP A 19 18.29 4.82 21.89
C ASP A 19 16.95 5.45 21.49
N MET A 20 16.98 6.57 20.76
CA MET A 20 15.78 7.21 20.21
C MET A 20 15.17 6.38 19.07
N GLN A 21 15.99 5.70 18.28
CA GLN A 21 15.54 4.85 17.18
C GLN A 21 14.77 3.63 17.69
N ILE A 22 15.29 2.94 18.72
CA ILE A 22 14.63 1.77 19.33
C ILE A 22 13.28 2.16 19.94
N ALA A 23 13.21 3.24 20.72
CA ALA A 23 11.97 3.73 21.31
C ALA A 23 10.91 4.08 20.25
N GLY A 24 11.35 4.68 19.15
CA GLY A 24 10.49 4.99 18.00
C GLY A 24 9.95 3.72 17.35
N ILE A 25 10.78 2.75 17.04
CA ILE A 25 10.40 1.47 16.41
C ILE A 25 9.32 0.76 17.24
N VAL A 26 9.49 0.67 18.55
CA VAL A 26 8.49 0.06 19.45
C VAL A 26 7.18 0.85 19.44
N SER A 27 7.25 2.19 19.39
CA SER A 27 6.04 3.02 19.27
C SER A 27 5.28 2.75 17.98
N GLY A 28 5.99 2.65 16.85
CA GLY A 28 5.40 2.27 15.56
C GLY A 28 4.80 0.88 15.57
N ALA A 29 5.51 -0.10 16.14
CA ALA A 29 5.01 -1.47 16.29
C ALA A 29 3.75 -1.52 17.16
N ARG A 30 3.66 -0.74 18.25
CA ARG A 30 2.43 -0.61 19.07
C ARG A 30 1.27 -0.04 18.27
N LYS A 31 1.50 0.96 17.40
CA LYS A 31 0.47 1.49 16.49
C LYS A 31 -0.03 0.39 15.55
N VAL A 32 0.88 -0.36 14.92
CA VAL A 32 0.52 -1.49 14.04
C VAL A 32 -0.32 -2.51 14.79
N VAL A 33 0.10 -2.94 15.96
CA VAL A 33 -0.57 -4.03 16.70
C VAL A 33 -1.89 -3.59 17.31
N ARG A 34 -1.92 -2.40 17.97
CA ARG A 34 -3.10 -1.95 18.73
C ARG A 34 -4.15 -1.28 17.86
N ILE A 35 -3.74 -0.40 16.95
CA ILE A 35 -4.66 0.42 16.15
C ILE A 35 -5.01 -0.27 14.84
N LEU A 36 -4.00 -0.73 14.10
CA LEU A 36 -4.22 -1.28 12.76
C LEU A 36 -4.67 -2.73 12.81
N ALA A 37 -3.91 -3.60 13.44
CA ALA A 37 -4.26 -5.01 13.56
C ALA A 37 -5.35 -5.29 14.61
N ARG A 38 -5.59 -4.33 15.53
CA ARG A 38 -6.59 -4.43 16.61
C ARG A 38 -6.51 -5.74 17.40
N VAL A 39 -5.27 -6.15 17.72
CA VAL A 39 -5.04 -7.37 18.50
C VAL A 39 -5.73 -7.28 19.85
N GLN A 40 -6.43 -8.34 20.24
CA GLN A 40 -7.15 -8.47 21.50
C GLN A 40 -6.48 -9.47 22.45
N ALA A 41 -6.75 -9.35 23.73
CA ALA A 41 -6.29 -10.32 24.72
C ALA A 41 -6.80 -11.74 24.41
N GLY A 42 -5.88 -12.71 24.42
CA GLY A 42 -6.19 -14.11 24.13
C GLY A 42 -6.17 -14.50 22.66
N GLU A 43 -6.04 -13.56 21.73
CA GLU A 43 -5.88 -13.88 20.31
C GLU A 43 -4.52 -14.48 19.99
N ARG A 44 -4.49 -15.43 19.05
CA ARG A 44 -3.28 -16.03 18.48
C ARG A 44 -2.77 -15.11 17.38
N VAL A 45 -1.60 -14.53 17.61
CA VAL A 45 -0.92 -13.63 16.67
C VAL A 45 0.23 -14.37 16.02
N LEU A 46 0.22 -14.46 14.72
CA LEU A 46 1.33 -14.95 13.91
C LEU A 46 2.07 -13.78 13.27
N ILE A 47 3.38 -13.74 13.42
CA ILE A 47 4.25 -12.81 12.71
C ILE A 47 5.11 -13.64 11.75
N VAL A 48 4.95 -13.40 10.45
CA VAL A 48 5.72 -14.06 9.40
C VAL A 48 6.74 -13.06 8.85
N ALA A 49 8.00 -13.33 9.10
CA ALA A 49 9.13 -12.55 8.60
C ALA A 49 10.04 -13.40 7.72
N ASP A 50 10.93 -12.76 7.05
CA ASP A 50 12.10 -13.40 6.46
C ASP A 50 13.39 -12.88 7.09
N THR A 51 14.54 -13.39 6.63
CA THR A 51 15.85 -13.04 7.20
C THR A 51 16.17 -11.55 7.16
N ASP A 52 15.61 -10.80 6.20
CA ASP A 52 15.91 -9.39 6.00
C ASP A 52 15.01 -8.47 6.85
N THR A 53 13.88 -9.01 7.35
CA THR A 53 12.85 -8.26 8.07
C THR A 53 12.72 -8.65 9.55
N ALA A 54 13.62 -9.49 10.06
CA ALA A 54 13.58 -10.03 11.42
C ALA A 54 13.52 -8.93 12.51
N ALA A 55 14.19 -7.79 12.33
CA ALA A 55 14.16 -6.69 13.30
C ALA A 55 12.76 -6.03 13.41
N VAL A 56 12.02 -5.95 12.31
CA VAL A 56 10.62 -5.46 12.30
C VAL A 56 9.73 -6.47 13.01
N ALA A 57 9.92 -7.76 12.75
CA ALA A 57 9.16 -8.84 13.39
C ALA A 57 9.35 -8.85 14.89
N GLU A 58 10.59 -8.68 15.38
CA GLU A 58 10.91 -8.59 16.81
C GLU A 58 10.17 -7.43 17.48
N ALA A 59 10.18 -6.24 16.88
CA ALA A 59 9.45 -5.09 17.40
C ALA A 59 7.93 -5.33 17.46
N LEU A 60 7.36 -5.96 16.43
CA LEU A 60 5.94 -6.33 16.39
C LEU A 60 5.61 -7.39 17.45
N ALA A 61 6.50 -8.37 17.66
CA ALA A 61 6.33 -9.41 18.68
C ALA A 61 6.31 -8.80 20.09
N VAL A 62 7.26 -7.90 20.39
CA VAL A 62 7.29 -7.18 21.68
C VAL A 62 5.97 -6.43 21.91
N ALA A 63 5.48 -5.70 20.89
CA ALA A 63 4.22 -4.96 21.02
C ALA A 63 3.00 -5.87 21.17
N ALA A 64 2.96 -7.04 20.51
CA ALA A 64 1.87 -8.00 20.60
C ALA A 64 1.86 -8.71 21.96
N LEU A 65 3.03 -9.05 22.52
CA LEU A 65 3.17 -9.67 23.85
C LEU A 65 2.68 -8.76 25.00
N GLU A 66 2.59 -7.45 24.77
CA GLU A 66 1.95 -6.53 25.73
C GLU A 66 0.43 -6.76 25.85
N ILE A 67 -0.18 -7.49 24.89
CA ILE A 67 -1.64 -7.68 24.81
C ILE A 67 -2.02 -9.15 25.01
N THR A 68 -1.30 -10.07 24.39
CA THR A 68 -1.58 -11.52 24.45
C THR A 68 -0.28 -12.31 24.56
N PRO A 69 -0.25 -13.39 25.37
CA PRO A 69 0.91 -14.29 25.40
C PRO A 69 0.96 -15.26 24.21
N GLN A 70 -0.08 -15.30 23.38
CA GLN A 70 -0.19 -16.23 22.26
C GLN A 70 0.42 -15.64 20.97
N VAL A 71 1.71 -15.32 21.02
CA VAL A 71 2.46 -14.74 19.89
C VAL A 71 3.46 -15.77 19.38
N VAL A 72 3.40 -16.04 18.07
CA VAL A 72 4.36 -16.88 17.36
C VAL A 72 5.01 -16.05 16.27
N THR A 73 6.34 -16.06 16.23
CA THR A 73 7.12 -15.45 15.15
C THR A 73 7.81 -16.56 14.36
N THR A 74 7.64 -16.55 13.05
CA THR A 74 8.37 -17.41 12.12
C THR A 74 9.29 -16.57 11.26
N VAL A 75 10.50 -17.08 11.00
CA VAL A 75 11.45 -16.46 10.08
C VAL A 75 11.74 -17.47 8.99
N MET A 76 11.44 -17.14 7.76
CA MET A 76 11.68 -17.99 6.59
C MET A 76 12.79 -17.40 5.70
N THR A 77 13.25 -18.17 4.73
CA THR A 77 14.01 -17.62 3.60
C THR A 77 13.09 -16.73 2.77
N PRO A 78 13.54 -15.55 2.30
CA PRO A 78 12.75 -14.72 1.40
C PRO A 78 12.22 -15.52 0.19
N VAL A 79 10.97 -15.29 -0.19
CA VAL A 79 10.44 -15.80 -1.46
C VAL A 79 11.12 -15.10 -2.64
N ALA A 80 11.06 -15.66 -3.85
CA ALA A 80 11.82 -15.15 -4.98
C ALA A 80 11.22 -13.87 -5.58
N VAL A 81 9.88 -13.76 -5.62
CA VAL A 81 9.14 -12.62 -6.17
C VAL A 81 7.87 -12.35 -5.39
N ASP A 82 7.30 -11.16 -5.57
CA ASP A 82 6.00 -10.81 -5.00
C ASP A 82 4.90 -11.75 -5.52
N GLY A 83 4.12 -12.30 -4.61
CA GLY A 83 3.02 -13.20 -4.90
C GLY A 83 3.35 -14.70 -4.78
N ASP A 84 4.60 -15.05 -4.61
CA ASP A 84 5.02 -16.44 -4.37
C ASP A 84 4.37 -17.04 -3.10
N GLU A 85 4.27 -18.35 -3.07
CA GLU A 85 3.73 -19.08 -1.91
C GLU A 85 4.79 -19.17 -0.80
N PRO A 86 4.41 -18.91 0.47
CA PRO A 86 5.28 -19.22 1.60
C PRO A 86 5.37 -20.75 1.79
N PRO A 87 6.35 -21.23 2.57
CA PRO A 87 6.42 -22.66 2.94
C PRO A 87 5.11 -23.17 3.54
N ASP A 88 4.75 -24.45 3.28
CA ASP A 88 3.49 -25.04 3.73
C ASP A 88 3.27 -24.92 5.26
N ILE A 89 4.34 -25.01 6.05
CA ILE A 89 4.25 -24.85 7.50
C ILE A 89 3.83 -23.42 7.90
N VAL A 90 4.25 -22.40 7.16
CA VAL A 90 3.82 -21.02 7.34
C VAL A 90 2.37 -20.86 6.91
N ALA A 91 1.98 -21.43 5.77
CA ALA A 91 0.61 -21.44 5.29
C ALA A 91 -0.34 -22.08 6.32
N ALA A 92 0.05 -23.23 6.92
CA ALA A 92 -0.72 -23.88 7.96
C ALA A 92 -0.83 -23.02 9.23
N ALA A 93 0.24 -22.35 9.65
CA ALA A 93 0.24 -21.45 10.80
C ALA A 93 -0.68 -20.24 10.57
N MET A 94 -0.74 -19.69 9.34
CA MET A 94 -1.64 -18.59 8.99
C MET A 94 -3.11 -18.96 9.16
N LEU A 95 -3.50 -20.20 8.87
CA LEU A 95 -4.87 -20.71 9.08
C LEU A 95 -5.22 -20.83 10.57
N ALA A 96 -4.23 -21.07 11.43
CA ALA A 96 -4.43 -21.25 12.86
C ALA A 96 -4.47 -19.95 13.65
N ALA A 97 -4.10 -18.80 13.05
CA ALA A 97 -4.04 -17.51 13.71
C ALA A 97 -5.34 -16.70 13.56
N GLU A 98 -5.68 -15.88 14.55
CA GLU A 98 -6.70 -14.82 14.42
C GLU A 98 -6.15 -13.59 13.71
N VAL A 99 -4.84 -13.31 13.91
CA VAL A 99 -4.15 -12.17 13.29
C VAL A 99 -2.82 -12.63 12.73
N ALA A 100 -2.55 -12.29 11.47
CA ALA A 100 -1.26 -12.51 10.82
C ALA A 100 -0.65 -11.17 10.40
N LEU A 101 0.55 -10.88 10.88
CA LEU A 101 1.37 -9.73 10.48
C LEU A 101 2.49 -10.26 9.59
N LEU A 102 2.62 -9.69 8.39
CA LEU A 102 3.50 -10.23 7.35
C LEU A 102 4.62 -9.22 6.98
N PRO A 103 5.58 -8.94 7.89
CA PRO A 103 6.76 -8.17 7.53
C PRO A 103 7.73 -9.05 6.73
N VAL A 104 7.61 -9.09 5.42
CA VAL A 104 8.42 -9.89 4.49
C VAL A 104 9.04 -9.00 3.42
N SER A 105 10.19 -9.37 2.87
CA SER A 105 10.90 -8.60 1.84
C SER A 105 10.15 -8.55 0.51
N TYR A 106 9.57 -9.68 0.11
CA TYR A 106 8.67 -9.82 -1.03
C TYR A 106 7.28 -10.18 -0.53
N SER A 107 6.28 -9.50 -1.06
CA SER A 107 4.90 -9.64 -0.60
C SER A 107 4.33 -11.03 -0.90
N ILE A 108 3.81 -11.69 0.13
CA ILE A 108 3.00 -12.91 -0.01
C ILE A 108 1.48 -12.61 0.03
N SER A 109 1.09 -11.35 -0.12
CA SER A 109 -0.29 -10.88 -0.02
C SER A 109 -1.24 -11.56 -1.01
N HIS A 110 -0.75 -11.88 -2.19
CA HIS A 110 -1.52 -12.50 -3.26
C HIS A 110 -1.32 -14.01 -3.37
N SER A 111 -0.61 -14.62 -2.42
CA SER A 111 -0.44 -16.08 -2.34
C SER A 111 -1.77 -16.80 -2.07
N THR A 112 -1.84 -18.09 -2.39
CA THR A 112 -2.97 -18.95 -2.03
C THR A 112 -3.08 -19.09 -0.52
N ALA A 113 -1.95 -19.15 0.18
CA ALA A 113 -1.89 -19.22 1.64
C ALA A 113 -2.61 -18.02 2.27
N THR A 114 -2.32 -16.80 1.83
CA THR A 114 -2.98 -15.58 2.33
C THR A 114 -4.48 -15.58 2.01
N ARG A 115 -4.87 -15.92 0.77
CA ARG A 115 -6.29 -16.02 0.41
C ARG A 115 -7.07 -17.03 1.25
N ASN A 116 -6.46 -18.18 1.55
CA ASN A 116 -7.08 -19.21 2.39
C ASN A 116 -7.20 -18.74 3.85
N ALA A 117 -6.18 -18.12 4.41
CA ALA A 117 -6.21 -17.54 5.74
C ALA A 117 -7.35 -16.51 5.89
N LEU A 118 -7.49 -15.59 4.94
CA LEU A 118 -8.58 -14.61 4.91
C LEU A 118 -9.96 -15.27 4.87
N LYS A 119 -10.15 -16.29 4.02
CA LYS A 119 -11.41 -17.07 3.95
C LYS A 119 -11.70 -17.79 5.27
N HIS A 120 -10.68 -18.18 6.01
CA HIS A 120 -10.80 -18.84 7.31
C HIS A 120 -11.10 -17.84 8.45
N GLY A 121 -11.03 -16.56 8.18
CA GLY A 121 -11.32 -15.49 9.14
C GLY A 121 -10.07 -14.81 9.74
N THR A 122 -8.87 -15.27 9.40
CA THR A 122 -7.64 -14.61 9.83
C THR A 122 -7.59 -13.17 9.31
N ARG A 123 -7.35 -12.21 10.18
CA ARG A 123 -7.08 -10.82 9.78
C ARG A 123 -5.62 -10.70 9.39
N VAL A 124 -5.34 -10.15 8.21
CA VAL A 124 -3.98 -10.11 7.66
C VAL A 124 -3.55 -8.67 7.40
N LEU A 125 -2.45 -8.26 8.03
CA LEU A 125 -1.76 -7.02 7.70
C LEU A 125 -0.42 -7.33 7.02
N SER A 126 -0.31 -6.94 5.76
CA SER A 126 0.93 -7.06 5.00
C SER A 126 1.81 -5.85 5.23
N LEU A 127 3.11 -6.08 5.46
CA LEU A 127 4.12 -5.04 5.65
C LEU A 127 5.34 -5.32 4.73
N PRO A 128 5.14 -5.34 3.39
CA PRO A 128 6.20 -5.77 2.47
C PRO A 128 7.34 -4.76 2.45
N ALA A 129 8.57 -5.26 2.58
CA ALA A 129 9.82 -4.49 2.56
C ALA A 129 9.87 -3.33 3.59
N VAL A 130 9.04 -3.38 4.63
CA VAL A 130 9.02 -2.34 5.68
C VAL A 130 10.30 -2.40 6.50
N THR A 131 11.00 -1.28 6.55
CA THR A 131 12.18 -1.09 7.39
C THR A 131 11.80 -0.60 8.80
N PRO A 132 12.67 -0.74 9.80
CA PRO A 132 12.43 -0.18 11.13
C PRO A 132 12.09 1.32 11.13
N ASP A 133 12.72 2.11 10.27
CA ASP A 133 12.44 3.55 10.14
C ASP A 133 11.03 3.81 9.59
N GLN A 134 10.57 3.01 8.64
CA GLN A 134 9.22 3.12 8.06
C GLN A 134 8.09 2.72 9.01
N LEU A 135 8.38 2.03 10.12
CA LEU A 135 7.37 1.83 11.17
C LEU A 135 7.00 3.12 11.91
N VAL A 136 7.84 4.16 11.83
CA VAL A 136 7.70 5.38 12.62
C VAL A 136 7.64 6.66 11.81
N ARG A 137 8.02 6.63 10.53
CA ARG A 137 8.11 7.80 9.65
C ARG A 137 7.31 7.65 8.38
N GLY A 138 7.10 8.78 7.73
CA GLY A 138 6.33 8.84 6.48
C GLY A 138 4.90 8.39 6.69
N GLY A 139 4.40 7.44 5.90
CA GLY A 139 3.02 6.96 5.99
C GLY A 139 2.60 6.46 7.37
N ALA A 140 3.54 6.00 8.20
CA ALA A 140 3.28 5.56 9.56
C ALA A 140 2.88 6.69 10.53
N GLU A 141 3.20 7.94 10.20
CA GLU A 141 2.88 9.11 11.03
C GLU A 141 1.40 9.46 10.96
N ALA A 142 0.65 8.94 9.97
CA ALA A 142 -0.78 9.20 9.83
C ALA A 142 -1.58 8.80 11.08
N ASP A 143 -2.63 9.57 11.33
CA ASP A 143 -3.73 9.15 12.19
C ASP A 143 -4.71 8.33 11.34
N PHE A 144 -4.56 7.01 11.40
CA PHE A 144 -5.34 6.06 10.61
C PHE A 144 -6.82 6.07 11.00
N GLU A 145 -7.12 6.23 12.30
CA GLU A 145 -8.50 6.27 12.77
C GLU A 145 -9.21 7.54 12.29
N ALA A 146 -8.55 8.69 12.34
CA ALA A 146 -9.09 9.94 11.81
C ALA A 146 -9.21 9.93 10.27
N ALA A 147 -8.34 9.20 9.56
CA ALA A 147 -8.41 9.06 8.10
C ALA A 147 -9.51 8.10 7.64
N SER A 148 -9.79 7.04 8.40
CA SER A 148 -10.67 5.93 8.02
C SER A 148 -12.06 6.36 7.51
N PRO A 149 -12.81 7.27 8.14
CA PRO A 149 -14.12 7.70 7.62
C PRO A 149 -14.06 8.28 6.21
N ARG A 150 -13.02 9.07 5.92
CA ARG A 150 -12.81 9.67 4.59
C ARG A 150 -12.48 8.63 3.53
N VAL A 151 -11.65 7.65 3.88
CA VAL A 151 -11.29 6.55 2.98
C VAL A 151 -12.50 5.70 2.65
N ARG A 152 -13.30 5.35 3.64
CA ARG A 152 -14.55 4.59 3.47
C ARG A 152 -15.55 5.35 2.61
N LYS A 153 -15.70 6.67 2.86
CA LYS A 153 -16.56 7.54 2.05
C LYS A 153 -16.12 7.58 0.58
N MET A 154 -14.82 7.67 0.32
CA MET A 154 -14.30 7.63 -1.06
C MET A 154 -14.57 6.26 -1.71
N GLY A 155 -14.36 5.16 -0.99
CA GLY A 155 -14.71 3.81 -1.49
C GLY A 155 -16.19 3.68 -1.83
N GLU A 156 -17.10 4.20 -0.99
CA GLU A 156 -18.54 4.25 -1.29
C GLU A 156 -18.85 5.05 -2.55
N LEU A 157 -18.23 6.22 -2.71
CA LEU A 157 -18.43 7.06 -3.91
C LEU A 157 -17.95 6.37 -5.18
N LEU A 158 -16.78 5.71 -5.14
CA LEU A 158 -16.26 4.91 -6.26
C LEU A 158 -17.19 3.75 -6.61
N GLY A 159 -17.70 3.03 -5.60
CA GLY A 159 -18.59 1.88 -5.81
C GLY A 159 -20.02 2.26 -6.26
N ALA A 160 -20.43 3.49 -6.02
CA ALA A 160 -21.74 4.00 -6.45
C ALA A 160 -21.71 4.65 -7.85
N ALA A 161 -20.52 5.02 -8.33
CA ALA A 161 -20.37 5.71 -9.60
C ALA A 161 -20.49 4.77 -10.79
N SER A 162 -21.04 5.29 -11.89
CA SER A 162 -21.06 4.60 -13.18
C SER A 162 -19.92 5.02 -14.08
N LYS A 163 -19.42 6.25 -13.95
CA LYS A 163 -18.38 6.80 -14.81
C LYS A 163 -17.35 7.59 -14.00
N ALA A 164 -16.08 7.38 -14.33
CA ALA A 164 -15.00 8.25 -13.86
C ALA A 164 -14.35 8.98 -15.04
N HIS A 165 -13.96 10.23 -14.83
CA HIS A 165 -13.15 11.01 -15.76
C HIS A 165 -11.95 11.57 -15.00
N LEU A 166 -10.76 11.16 -15.41
CA LEU A 166 -9.49 11.55 -14.81
C LEU A 166 -8.71 12.47 -15.74
N THR A 167 -8.33 13.63 -15.23
CA THR A 167 -7.46 14.57 -15.94
C THR A 167 -6.30 15.01 -15.05
N THR A 168 -5.15 15.34 -15.66
CA THR A 168 -3.99 15.92 -14.95
C THR A 168 -3.35 17.04 -15.77
N PRO A 169 -2.66 17.98 -15.14
CA PRO A 169 -1.84 18.96 -15.87
C PRO A 169 -0.76 18.34 -16.75
N GLY A 170 -0.29 17.12 -16.40
CA GLY A 170 0.67 16.33 -17.15
C GLY A 170 0.14 15.80 -18.49
N GLY A 171 -1.18 15.91 -18.73
CA GLY A 171 -1.83 15.54 -19.99
C GLY A 171 -2.55 14.20 -19.95
N THR A 172 -2.86 13.66 -18.78
CA THR A 172 -3.85 12.59 -18.63
C THR A 172 -5.23 13.16 -18.96
N ASP A 173 -5.99 12.42 -19.77
CA ASP A 173 -7.39 12.62 -20.09
C ASP A 173 -7.95 11.25 -20.45
N CYS A 174 -8.57 10.58 -19.46
CA CYS A 174 -9.03 9.21 -19.59
C CYS A 174 -10.38 9.02 -18.89
N VAL A 175 -11.26 8.28 -19.54
CA VAL A 175 -12.58 7.91 -19.01
C VAL A 175 -12.65 6.42 -18.72
N PHE A 176 -13.40 6.07 -17.67
CA PHE A 176 -13.57 4.70 -17.20
C PHE A 176 -15.05 4.42 -16.93
N ASP A 177 -15.53 3.26 -17.33
CA ASP A 177 -16.81 2.73 -16.87
C ASP A 177 -16.59 2.00 -15.52
N LEU A 178 -17.35 2.38 -14.50
CA LEU A 178 -17.31 1.80 -13.16
C LEU A 178 -18.59 1.03 -12.82
N THR A 179 -19.52 0.92 -13.76
CA THR A 179 -20.87 0.37 -13.52
C THR A 179 -20.80 -1.02 -12.87
N GLY A 180 -21.40 -1.12 -11.67
CA GLY A 180 -21.50 -2.38 -10.94
C GLY A 180 -20.20 -2.87 -10.32
N ARG A 181 -19.13 -2.07 -10.35
CA ARG A 181 -17.85 -2.43 -9.72
C ARG A 181 -17.83 -2.03 -8.24
N PRO A 182 -17.36 -2.92 -7.35
CA PRO A 182 -17.20 -2.57 -5.94
C PRO A 182 -16.11 -1.52 -5.75
N GLY A 183 -16.41 -0.49 -4.98
CA GLY A 183 -15.38 0.42 -4.47
C GLY A 183 -14.74 -0.18 -3.23
N ASN A 184 -13.41 -0.13 -3.17
CA ASN A 184 -12.62 -0.66 -2.08
C ASN A 184 -12.04 0.48 -1.24
N ALA A 185 -12.05 0.30 0.09
CA ALA A 185 -11.46 1.23 1.04
C ALA A 185 -10.37 0.51 1.85
N HIS A 186 -9.13 0.96 1.69
CA HIS A 186 -7.96 0.46 2.40
C HIS A 186 -7.55 1.50 3.45
N ASP A 187 -8.12 1.41 4.63
CA ASP A 187 -7.85 2.29 5.77
C ASP A 187 -6.77 1.75 6.72
N CYS A 188 -6.12 0.68 6.34
CA CYS A 188 -5.10 -0.05 7.11
C CYS A 188 -5.61 -0.67 8.42
N ILE A 189 -6.91 -0.59 8.75
CA ILE A 189 -7.49 -1.08 10.01
C ILE A 189 -8.17 -2.44 9.79
N LEU A 190 -7.75 -3.44 10.57
CA LEU A 190 -8.30 -4.80 10.54
C LEU A 190 -9.46 -4.95 11.52
N ASP A 191 -10.62 -4.42 11.18
CA ASP A 191 -11.78 -4.27 12.06
C ASP A 191 -12.77 -5.46 12.06
N ARG A 192 -12.54 -6.48 11.22
CA ARG A 192 -13.40 -7.66 11.12
C ARG A 192 -12.63 -8.91 10.67
N PRO A 193 -13.12 -10.12 10.96
CA PRO A 193 -12.53 -11.37 10.47
C PRO A 193 -12.38 -11.37 8.94
N GLY A 194 -11.30 -11.96 8.44
CA GLY A 194 -10.99 -12.05 7.01
C GLY A 194 -10.63 -10.70 6.34
N LYS A 195 -10.44 -9.64 7.13
CA LYS A 195 -9.98 -8.34 6.58
C LYS A 195 -8.50 -8.42 6.21
N PHE A 196 -8.20 -7.92 5.02
CA PHE A 196 -6.83 -7.67 4.54
C PHE A 196 -6.54 -6.18 4.47
N SER A 197 -5.34 -5.78 4.80
CA SER A 197 -4.79 -4.48 4.45
C SER A 197 -3.26 -4.53 4.31
N ALA A 198 -2.68 -3.47 3.75
CA ALA A 198 -1.23 -3.32 3.61
C ALA A 198 -0.77 -2.02 4.27
N PHE A 199 0.26 -2.10 5.10
CA PHE A 199 0.83 -0.96 5.83
C PHE A 199 1.90 -0.24 4.99
N PRO A 200 1.95 1.08 5.00
CA PRO A 200 1.05 2.06 5.63
C PRO A 200 0.02 2.63 4.64
N ASN A 201 -0.47 1.81 3.71
CA ASN A 201 -1.33 2.25 2.63
C ASN A 201 -2.70 2.71 3.13
N ILE A 202 -3.07 3.94 2.80
CA ILE A 202 -4.41 4.50 2.98
C ILE A 202 -4.87 4.97 1.60
N GLU A 203 -5.80 4.22 0.99
CA GLU A 203 -6.32 4.51 -0.34
C GLU A 203 -7.77 4.07 -0.50
N ALA A 204 -8.43 4.62 -1.51
CA ALA A 204 -9.65 4.04 -2.04
C ALA A 204 -9.47 3.73 -3.52
N ASN A 205 -9.99 2.59 -3.96
CA ASN A 205 -9.83 2.17 -5.34
C ASN A 205 -11.06 1.45 -5.91
N VAL A 206 -11.06 1.32 -7.23
CA VAL A 206 -12.04 0.55 -7.99
C VAL A 206 -11.36 -0.06 -9.21
N SER A 207 -11.76 -1.27 -9.58
CA SER A 207 -11.38 -1.84 -10.87
C SER A 207 -12.40 -1.41 -11.93
N PRO A 208 -12.02 -0.66 -12.99
CA PRO A 208 -12.92 -0.32 -14.07
C PRO A 208 -13.49 -1.58 -14.76
N VAL A 209 -14.62 -1.42 -15.47
CA VAL A 209 -15.15 -2.50 -16.30
C VAL A 209 -14.14 -2.83 -17.38
N ASP A 210 -13.76 -4.10 -17.45
CA ASP A 210 -12.72 -4.57 -18.38
C ASP A 210 -13.12 -4.18 -19.82
N GLY A 211 -12.16 -3.70 -20.60
CA GLY A 211 -12.36 -3.31 -21.99
C GLY A 211 -13.02 -1.94 -22.21
N THR A 212 -13.21 -1.10 -21.18
CA THR A 212 -13.99 0.16 -21.35
C THR A 212 -13.18 1.44 -21.20
N ALA A 213 -11.97 1.38 -20.62
CA ALA A 213 -11.17 2.57 -20.46
C ALA A 213 -10.71 3.13 -21.81
N GLU A 214 -10.83 4.47 -21.98
CA GLU A 214 -10.50 5.17 -23.24
C GLU A 214 -9.78 6.49 -22.95
N GLY A 215 -8.73 6.79 -23.69
CA GLY A 215 -8.04 8.09 -23.63
C GLY A 215 -6.54 8.02 -23.53
N THR A 216 -5.97 8.95 -22.80
CA THR A 216 -4.52 9.06 -22.54
C THR A 216 -4.25 9.06 -21.06
N ILE A 217 -3.25 8.32 -20.63
CA ILE A 217 -2.71 8.34 -19.27
C ILE A 217 -1.26 8.81 -19.33
N VAL A 218 -0.88 9.75 -18.48
CA VAL A 218 0.50 10.23 -18.35
C VAL A 218 0.95 10.03 -16.91
N PHE A 219 1.88 9.13 -16.71
CA PHE A 219 2.56 8.95 -15.43
C PHE A 219 3.68 9.97 -15.33
N ASP A 220 3.58 10.90 -14.41
CA ASP A 220 4.55 11.95 -14.14
C ASP A 220 5.12 11.91 -12.70
N GLY A 221 4.69 10.94 -11.91
CA GLY A 221 5.11 10.74 -10.53
C GLY A 221 6.15 9.63 -10.38
N SER A 222 5.70 8.40 -10.22
CA SER A 222 6.55 7.22 -10.08
C SER A 222 5.88 5.96 -10.64
N ILE A 223 6.69 4.93 -10.85
CA ILE A 223 6.24 3.56 -11.11
C ILE A 223 7.07 2.66 -10.19
N PRO A 224 6.61 2.44 -8.94
CA PRO A 224 7.41 1.76 -7.91
C PRO A 224 7.91 0.39 -8.29
N ASN A 225 7.15 -0.34 -9.12
CA ASN A 225 7.54 -1.66 -9.64
C ASN A 225 8.87 -1.66 -10.41
N LEU A 226 9.25 -0.54 -11.01
CA LEU A 226 10.53 -0.40 -11.72
C LEU A 226 11.72 -0.15 -10.79
N ARG A 227 11.48 0.23 -9.53
CA ARG A 227 12.52 0.52 -8.51
C ARG A 227 13.56 1.56 -8.97
N ILE A 228 13.13 2.57 -9.74
CA ILE A 228 14.00 3.63 -10.28
C ILE A 228 13.84 4.98 -9.58
N GLY A 229 13.03 5.04 -8.52
CA GLY A 229 12.66 6.30 -7.87
C GLY A 229 11.57 7.06 -8.64
N PRO A 230 11.41 8.36 -8.38
CA PRO A 230 10.51 9.22 -9.13
C PRO A 230 10.91 9.29 -10.60
N LEU A 231 9.91 9.38 -11.50
CA LEU A 231 10.15 9.48 -12.93
C LEU A 231 10.84 10.82 -13.27
N ARG A 232 11.86 10.77 -14.08
CA ARG A 232 12.55 11.96 -14.63
C ARG A 232 11.88 12.44 -15.90
N THR A 233 11.34 11.51 -16.68
CA THR A 233 10.60 11.77 -17.91
C THR A 233 9.22 11.15 -17.81
N PRO A 234 8.14 11.93 -18.02
CA PRO A 234 6.79 11.37 -18.00
C PRO A 234 6.61 10.24 -19.02
N VAL A 235 5.85 9.23 -18.64
CA VAL A 235 5.47 8.10 -19.49
C VAL A 235 4.05 8.30 -19.96
N ARG A 236 3.85 8.46 -21.27
CA ARG A 236 2.54 8.62 -21.90
C ARG A 236 2.03 7.29 -22.45
N CYS A 237 0.84 6.91 -22.07
CA CYS A 237 0.15 5.71 -22.52
C CYS A 237 -1.13 6.09 -23.27
N THR A 238 -1.31 5.57 -24.49
CA THR A 238 -2.60 5.62 -25.19
C THR A 238 -3.42 4.41 -24.80
N VAL A 239 -4.65 4.64 -24.34
CA VAL A 239 -5.58 3.60 -23.89
C VAL A 239 -6.73 3.47 -24.86
N LYS A 240 -7.01 2.24 -25.31
CA LYS A 240 -8.15 1.89 -26.15
C LYS A 240 -8.76 0.57 -25.70
N ALA A 241 -10.06 0.52 -25.61
CA ALA A 241 -10.80 -0.68 -25.20
C ALA A 241 -10.18 -1.34 -23.95
N GLY A 242 -9.91 -0.52 -22.90
CA GLY A 242 -9.38 -0.97 -21.63
C GLY A 242 -7.93 -1.40 -21.63
N ASN A 243 -7.17 -1.23 -22.73
CA ASN A 243 -5.80 -1.66 -22.85
C ASN A 243 -4.86 -0.54 -23.28
N ILE A 244 -3.63 -0.55 -22.78
CA ILE A 244 -2.56 0.30 -23.28
C ILE A 244 -2.12 -0.23 -24.63
N VAL A 245 -2.33 0.58 -25.68
CA VAL A 245 -1.98 0.23 -27.08
C VAL A 245 -0.69 0.91 -27.53
N LYS A 246 -0.23 1.93 -26.82
CA LYS A 246 1.02 2.65 -27.12
C LYS A 246 1.63 3.20 -25.84
N VAL A 247 2.95 3.10 -25.71
CA VAL A 247 3.74 3.70 -24.62
C VAL A 247 4.80 4.60 -25.23
N GLU A 248 4.86 5.86 -24.83
CA GLU A 248 5.75 6.89 -25.33
C GLU A 248 6.46 7.61 -24.17
N GLY A 249 7.67 8.08 -24.41
CA GLY A 249 8.46 8.82 -23.42
C GLY A 249 9.95 8.52 -23.58
N GLY A 250 10.69 8.86 -22.52
CA GLY A 250 12.14 8.65 -22.46
C GLY A 250 12.55 7.23 -22.03
N PRO A 251 13.74 7.10 -21.42
CA PRO A 251 14.29 5.80 -20.99
C PRO A 251 13.35 4.99 -20.11
N GLU A 252 12.53 5.64 -19.26
CA GLU A 252 11.58 4.97 -18.41
C GLU A 252 10.47 4.26 -19.21
N ALA A 253 10.01 4.89 -20.31
CA ALA A 253 9.05 4.25 -21.22
C ALA A 253 9.67 3.07 -21.97
N ASP A 254 10.96 3.17 -22.35
CA ASP A 254 11.71 2.06 -22.96
C ASP A 254 11.79 0.88 -22.00
N MET A 255 12.07 1.14 -20.72
CA MET A 255 12.14 0.12 -19.67
C MET A 255 10.81 -0.60 -19.50
N ILE A 256 9.70 0.15 -19.41
CA ILE A 256 8.35 -0.43 -19.30
C ILE A 256 8.04 -1.32 -20.49
N ARG A 257 8.25 -0.83 -21.72
CA ARG A 257 8.01 -1.61 -22.95
C ARG A 257 8.79 -2.92 -22.95
N LYS A 258 10.06 -2.88 -22.51
CA LYS A 258 10.90 -4.06 -22.42
C LYS A 258 10.36 -5.06 -21.38
N VAL A 259 10.09 -4.60 -20.15
CA VAL A 259 9.61 -5.44 -19.05
C VAL A 259 8.29 -6.12 -19.43
N TRP A 260 7.32 -5.38 -19.96
CA TRP A 260 6.03 -5.96 -20.36
C TRP A 260 6.16 -6.92 -21.56
N ALA A 261 7.01 -6.62 -22.53
CA ALA A 261 7.25 -7.53 -23.66
C ALA A 261 7.89 -8.85 -23.21
N GLU A 262 8.82 -8.81 -22.26
CA GLU A 262 9.50 -10.00 -21.74
C GLU A 262 8.54 -10.94 -20.96
N MET A 263 7.43 -10.42 -20.43
CA MET A 263 6.41 -11.23 -19.77
C MET A 263 5.61 -12.12 -20.73
N GLY A 264 5.55 -11.77 -22.02
CA GLY A 264 4.88 -12.59 -23.04
C GLY A 264 3.38 -12.78 -22.85
N ASP A 265 2.74 -11.94 -22.03
CA ASP A 265 1.33 -12.00 -21.66
C ASP A 265 0.61 -10.73 -22.14
N ALA A 266 -0.36 -10.87 -23.05
CA ALA A 266 -1.13 -9.74 -23.57
C ALA A 266 -1.97 -9.02 -22.49
N ALA A 267 -2.32 -9.70 -21.40
CA ALA A 267 -3.12 -9.14 -20.31
C ALA A 267 -2.34 -8.12 -19.46
N VAL A 268 -1.00 -8.04 -19.60
CA VAL A 268 -0.18 -7.05 -18.88
C VAL A 268 -0.49 -5.60 -19.27
N TYR A 269 -1.19 -5.38 -20.39
CA TYR A 269 -1.59 -4.05 -20.87
C TYR A 269 -2.97 -3.61 -20.38
N ASN A 270 -3.70 -4.47 -19.64
CA ASN A 270 -5.04 -4.16 -19.15
C ASN A 270 -5.03 -3.04 -18.11
N ILE A 271 -5.98 -2.10 -18.21
CA ILE A 271 -6.26 -1.11 -17.15
C ILE A 271 -7.03 -1.82 -16.02
N ALA A 272 -6.36 -2.02 -14.90
CA ALA A 272 -6.81 -2.88 -13.82
C ALA A 272 -7.43 -2.13 -12.65
N GLN A 273 -6.95 -0.91 -12.36
CA GLN A 273 -7.30 -0.17 -11.15
C GLN A 273 -7.27 1.34 -11.40
N LEU A 274 -8.21 2.04 -10.78
CA LEU A 274 -8.19 3.48 -10.53
C LEU A 274 -8.18 3.67 -9.03
N ALA A 275 -7.12 4.28 -8.48
CA ALA A 275 -6.95 4.45 -7.04
C ALA A 275 -6.55 5.86 -6.66
N ILE A 276 -6.96 6.29 -5.46
CA ILE A 276 -6.73 7.60 -4.89
C ILE A 276 -5.96 7.43 -3.59
N GLY A 277 -4.76 8.01 -3.50
CA GLY A 277 -3.97 8.06 -2.27
C GLY A 277 -4.58 9.03 -1.26
N LEU A 278 -4.74 8.59 -0.01
CA LEU A 278 -5.46 9.29 1.04
C LEU A 278 -4.69 9.36 2.37
N ASN A 279 -3.42 8.92 2.41
CA ASN A 279 -2.57 8.99 3.59
C ASN A 279 -2.06 10.43 3.80
N PRO A 280 -2.55 11.15 4.81
CA PRO A 280 -2.21 12.57 4.99
C PRO A 280 -0.76 12.83 5.39
N ALA A 281 -0.02 11.79 5.76
CA ALA A 281 1.40 11.90 6.11
C ALA A 281 2.33 11.71 4.90
N ILE A 282 1.80 11.31 3.73
CA ILE A 282 2.58 11.14 2.51
C ILE A 282 2.16 12.21 1.49
N TYR A 283 3.03 13.16 1.23
CA TYR A 283 2.77 14.30 0.32
C TYR A 283 3.77 14.37 -0.83
N MET A 284 4.68 13.40 -0.93
CA MET A 284 5.70 13.34 -1.98
C MET A 284 5.93 11.90 -2.42
N LEU A 285 5.99 11.68 -3.72
CA LEU A 285 6.32 10.39 -4.30
C LEU A 285 7.83 10.14 -4.25
N THR A 286 8.22 8.93 -3.91
CA THR A 286 9.60 8.53 -3.68
C THR A 286 10.07 7.40 -4.60
N GLY A 287 9.15 6.75 -5.30
CA GLY A 287 9.40 5.53 -6.07
C GLY A 287 9.42 4.27 -5.20
N VAL A 288 9.02 4.39 -3.92
CA VAL A 288 8.92 3.27 -2.99
C VAL A 288 7.45 2.90 -2.80
N TRP A 289 7.12 1.64 -3.08
CA TRP A 289 5.74 1.14 -3.06
C TRP A 289 4.98 1.51 -1.78
N ALA A 290 5.54 1.21 -0.61
CA ALA A 290 4.92 1.45 0.69
C ALA A 290 4.64 2.94 1.00
N GLN A 291 5.29 3.86 0.30
CA GLN A 291 5.07 5.30 0.44
C GLN A 291 4.10 5.82 -0.63
N ASP A 292 4.30 5.42 -1.87
CA ASP A 292 3.68 6.10 -2.99
C ASP A 292 2.19 5.77 -3.19
N HIS A 293 1.77 4.52 -2.90
CA HIS A 293 0.37 4.11 -3.09
C HIS A 293 -0.63 4.94 -2.29
N GLY A 294 -0.27 5.26 -1.06
CA GLY A 294 -1.10 6.08 -0.19
C GLY A 294 -0.91 7.58 -0.34
N ALA A 295 -0.01 8.07 -1.20
CA ALA A 295 0.35 9.49 -1.26
C ALA A 295 -0.88 10.40 -1.43
N TYR A 296 -1.08 11.34 -0.49
CA TYR A 296 -2.29 12.14 -0.40
C TYR A 296 -2.51 12.98 -1.65
N GLY A 297 -3.73 12.89 -2.18
CA GLY A 297 -4.14 13.69 -3.33
C GLY A 297 -3.52 13.26 -4.65
N THR A 298 -2.80 12.13 -4.71
CA THR A 298 -2.38 11.51 -5.96
C THR A 298 -3.41 10.51 -6.45
N VAL A 299 -3.33 10.18 -7.73
CA VAL A 299 -4.03 9.04 -8.32
C VAL A 299 -3.01 8.10 -8.90
N HIS A 300 -3.24 6.81 -8.77
CA HIS A 300 -2.50 5.82 -9.54
C HIS A 300 -3.44 4.95 -10.38
N ILE A 301 -2.92 4.51 -11.51
CA ILE A 301 -3.58 3.53 -12.37
C ILE A 301 -2.80 2.22 -12.26
N GLY A 302 -3.52 1.17 -11.82
CA GLY A 302 -3.02 -0.19 -11.86
C GLY A 302 -3.17 -0.78 -13.26
N ILE A 303 -2.12 -1.50 -13.69
CA ILE A 303 -2.00 -2.08 -15.03
C ILE A 303 -1.70 -3.57 -14.89
N GLY A 304 -2.43 -4.41 -15.61
CA GLY A 304 -2.29 -5.86 -15.57
C GLY A 304 -3.45 -6.57 -14.89
N THR A 305 -3.20 -7.38 -13.84
CA THR A 305 -4.25 -8.16 -13.17
C THR A 305 -5.22 -7.30 -12.37
N SER A 306 -6.53 -7.52 -12.56
CA SER A 306 -7.62 -6.87 -11.82
C SER A 306 -8.42 -7.84 -10.93
N ALA A 307 -8.12 -9.14 -10.99
CA ALA A 307 -8.94 -10.20 -10.39
C ALA A 307 -9.11 -10.09 -8.86
N ASN A 308 -8.17 -9.44 -8.16
CA ASN A 308 -8.24 -9.23 -6.72
C ASN A 308 -8.87 -7.90 -6.31
N LEU A 309 -9.25 -7.07 -7.29
CA LEU A 309 -9.76 -5.71 -7.10
C LEU A 309 -11.24 -5.57 -7.50
N GLY A 310 -11.88 -6.67 -7.88
CA GLY A 310 -13.26 -6.69 -8.37
C GLY A 310 -13.36 -6.75 -9.89
N GLY A 311 -12.25 -6.78 -10.62
CA GLY A 311 -12.19 -7.06 -12.06
C GLY A 311 -12.11 -8.56 -12.38
N THR A 312 -11.98 -8.91 -13.65
CA THR A 312 -11.95 -10.29 -14.11
C THR A 312 -10.64 -10.69 -14.79
N THR A 313 -9.83 -9.72 -15.19
CA THR A 313 -8.57 -9.97 -15.90
C THR A 313 -7.51 -10.56 -14.97
N LYS A 314 -6.88 -11.63 -15.42
CA LYS A 314 -5.69 -12.23 -14.81
C LYS A 314 -4.50 -11.96 -15.73
N ALA A 315 -3.42 -11.41 -15.18
CA ALA A 315 -2.19 -11.12 -15.88
C ALA A 315 -0.99 -11.54 -15.05
N ALA A 316 0.16 -11.64 -15.71
CA ALA A 316 1.44 -11.99 -15.09
C ALA A 316 1.97 -10.92 -14.11
N CYS A 317 1.38 -9.70 -14.12
CA CYS A 317 1.82 -8.61 -13.26
C CYS A 317 0.67 -7.72 -12.80
N HIS A 318 0.99 -6.85 -11.82
CA HIS A 318 0.24 -5.65 -11.49
C HIS A 318 1.27 -4.53 -11.28
N PHE A 319 1.23 -3.52 -12.14
CA PHE A 319 2.07 -2.33 -12.07
C PHE A 319 1.22 -1.13 -11.73
N ASP A 320 1.77 -0.20 -10.95
CA ASP A 320 1.08 1.01 -10.55
C ASP A 320 1.84 2.24 -11.02
N GLY A 321 1.18 3.08 -11.80
CA GLY A 321 1.72 4.36 -12.27
C GLY A 321 1.04 5.53 -11.56
N MET A 322 1.85 6.37 -10.90
CA MET A 322 1.42 7.49 -10.07
C MET A 322 1.38 8.80 -10.86
N MET A 323 0.38 9.64 -10.54
CA MET A 323 0.20 10.95 -11.18
C MET A 323 0.03 12.05 -10.13
N TYR A 324 0.63 13.21 -10.41
CA TYR A 324 0.48 14.40 -9.59
C TYR A 324 -0.72 15.24 -9.98
N ARG A 325 -1.29 15.92 -8.99
CA ARG A 325 -2.35 16.93 -9.13
C ARG A 325 -3.53 16.51 -10.02
N PRO A 326 -4.08 15.31 -9.83
CA PRO A 326 -5.21 14.83 -10.60
C PRO A 326 -6.48 15.61 -10.29
N THR A 327 -7.34 15.74 -11.28
CA THR A 327 -8.76 16.05 -11.11
C THR A 327 -9.54 14.79 -11.49
N LEU A 328 -10.34 14.29 -10.57
CA LEU A 328 -11.18 13.12 -10.76
C LEU A 328 -12.65 13.50 -10.58
N GLU A 329 -13.43 13.24 -11.61
CA GLU A 329 -14.89 13.39 -11.57
C GLU A 329 -15.56 12.02 -11.60
N LEU A 330 -16.55 11.84 -10.73
CA LEU A 330 -17.44 10.68 -10.71
C LEU A 330 -18.83 11.17 -11.11
N ASP A 331 -19.36 10.63 -12.20
CA ASP A 331 -20.64 11.02 -12.80
C ASP A 331 -20.81 12.55 -12.97
N GLY A 332 -19.71 13.24 -13.36
CA GLY A 332 -19.64 14.68 -13.56
C GLY A 332 -19.45 15.52 -12.29
N ARG A 333 -19.34 14.90 -11.10
CA ARG A 333 -19.04 15.58 -9.85
C ARG A 333 -17.57 15.38 -9.48
N ALA A 334 -16.84 16.45 -9.30
CA ALA A 334 -15.46 16.37 -8.85
C ALA A 334 -15.38 15.84 -7.40
N VAL A 335 -14.62 14.76 -7.19
CA VAL A 335 -14.26 14.21 -5.88
C VAL A 335 -12.82 14.54 -5.52
N LEU A 336 -12.01 14.88 -6.54
CA LEU A 336 -10.64 15.36 -6.42
C LEU A 336 -10.44 16.49 -7.43
N ARG A 337 -9.84 17.60 -7.03
CA ARG A 337 -9.53 18.74 -7.92
C ARG A 337 -8.08 19.18 -7.71
N SER A 338 -7.26 18.99 -8.74
CA SER A 338 -5.81 19.28 -8.69
C SER A 338 -5.10 18.70 -7.45
N GLY A 339 -5.51 17.49 -7.04
CA GLY A 339 -4.97 16.81 -5.85
C GLY A 339 -5.71 17.11 -4.54
N GLU A 340 -6.63 18.07 -4.51
CA GLU A 340 -7.38 18.43 -3.30
C GLU A 340 -8.73 17.71 -3.26
N LEU A 341 -9.02 17.03 -2.12
CA LEU A 341 -10.29 16.32 -1.91
C LEU A 341 -11.48 17.28 -1.87
N GLN A 342 -12.59 16.87 -2.48
CA GLN A 342 -13.85 17.60 -2.58
C GLN A 342 -15.02 16.86 -1.92
N ILE A 343 -14.74 16.03 -0.88
CA ILE A 343 -15.74 15.18 -0.18
C ILE A 343 -15.82 15.50 1.30
#